data_08ee2ad986699f69a32627d1f01e02d5
#
_entry.id   08ee2ad986699f69a32627d1f01e02d5
#
_cell.length_a   1.000
_cell.length_b   1.000
_cell.length_c   1.000
_cell.angle_alpha   90.00
_cell.angle_beta   90.00
_cell.angle_gamma   90.00
#
_symmetry.space_group_name_H-M   'P 1'
#
loop_
_entity.id
_entity.type
_entity.pdbx_description
1 polymer ?
#
loop_
_entity_poly.entity_id
_entity_poly.type
_entity_poly.pdbx_seq_one_letter_code
_entity_poly.pdbx_strand_id
1 'polypeptide(L)'
;MHIVLISALAVLYPATHILNGWLFDFAFISDNISLIYLPAFLRLFNLLVLGPAFGTIATILGGLLLMSQFNDPLGVTLLNIACSSTGPLIALLCFRIYMNRQPEITSLRDLVGLTLLYCVSNSVIHHVTWVLIEKSEAFELTTVFWMFLGDLNGALLGAYLMKAILDYLEKKGINFSGPSQPKR
;
A
#
# COMPACT_ATOMS: atom_id res chain seq x y z
N MET A 1 3.99 11.17 -19.75
CA MET A 1 3.43 9.86 -19.34
C MET A 1 3.42 9.71 -17.80
N HIS A 2 4.53 9.94 -17.10
CA HIS A 2 4.58 9.78 -15.63
C HIS A 2 3.56 10.62 -14.86
N ILE A 3 3.35 11.89 -15.21
CA ILE A 3 2.41 12.78 -14.50
C ILE A 3 0.97 12.21 -14.55
N VAL A 4 0.53 11.74 -15.71
CA VAL A 4 -0.83 11.17 -15.86
C VAL A 4 -0.98 9.92 -15.00
N LEU A 5 0.03 9.05 -14.97
CA LEU A 5 0.00 7.82 -14.16
C LEU A 5 0.05 8.13 -12.66
N ILE A 6 0.88 9.08 -12.23
CA ILE A 6 0.93 9.56 -10.84
C ILE A 6 -0.43 10.10 -10.43
N SER A 7 -1.05 10.96 -11.26
CA SER A 7 -2.37 11.54 -10.97
C SER A 7 -3.47 10.48 -10.89
N ALA A 8 -3.46 9.52 -11.82
CA ALA A 8 -4.43 8.42 -11.84
C ALA A 8 -4.31 7.55 -10.56
N LEU A 9 -3.11 7.19 -10.17
CA LEU A 9 -2.86 6.38 -8.97
C LEU A 9 -3.12 7.16 -7.68
N ALA A 10 -2.85 8.46 -7.67
CA ALA A 10 -3.20 9.33 -6.54
C ALA A 10 -4.72 9.44 -6.34
N VAL A 11 -5.52 9.46 -7.41
CA VAL A 11 -7.00 9.46 -7.33
C VAL A 11 -7.54 8.07 -7.00
N LEU A 12 -6.90 7.01 -7.50
CA LEU A 12 -7.32 5.63 -7.22
C LEU A 12 -7.17 5.28 -5.73
N TYR A 13 -6.21 5.87 -5.04
CA TYR A 13 -5.97 5.61 -3.61
C TYR A 13 -7.19 5.99 -2.73
N PRO A 14 -7.70 7.24 -2.74
CA PRO A 14 -8.90 7.59 -1.98
C PRO A 14 -10.14 6.83 -2.47
N ALA A 15 -10.30 6.59 -3.77
CA ALA A 15 -11.40 5.78 -4.29
C ALA A 15 -11.39 4.36 -3.70
N THR A 16 -10.22 3.74 -3.61
CA THR A 16 -10.05 2.41 -3.01
C THR A 16 -10.31 2.43 -1.50
N HIS A 17 -9.92 3.50 -0.80
CA HIS A 17 -10.20 3.65 0.64
C HIS A 17 -11.71 3.76 0.91
N ILE A 18 -12.41 4.60 0.16
CA ILE A 18 -13.88 4.74 0.28
C ILE A 18 -14.58 3.42 -0.04
N LEU A 19 -14.14 2.75 -1.11
CA LEU A 19 -14.66 1.43 -1.49
C LEU A 19 -14.40 0.39 -0.39
N ASN A 20 -13.22 0.42 0.23
CA ASN A 20 -12.87 -0.46 1.34
C ASN A 20 -13.82 -0.26 2.53
N GLY A 21 -14.09 0.98 2.93
CA GLY A 21 -15.04 1.31 3.99
C GLY A 21 -16.44 0.80 3.69
N TRP A 22 -16.89 0.91 2.43
CA TRP A 22 -18.20 0.44 2.02
C TRP A 22 -18.31 -1.09 1.94
N LEU A 23 -17.30 -1.79 1.41
CA LEU A 23 -17.32 -3.25 1.23
C LEU A 23 -16.99 -4.02 2.51
N PHE A 24 -16.11 -3.48 3.34
CA PHE A 24 -15.50 -4.17 4.49
C PHE A 24 -15.71 -3.41 5.80
N ASP A 25 -16.83 -2.69 5.93
CA ASP A 25 -17.22 -2.01 7.18
C ASP A 25 -17.20 -2.95 8.38
N PHE A 26 -17.66 -4.18 8.19
CA PHE A 26 -17.66 -5.24 9.20
C PHE A 26 -16.25 -5.70 9.65
N ALA A 27 -15.23 -5.36 8.92
CA ALA A 27 -13.84 -5.76 9.19
C ALA A 27 -13.06 -4.71 10.00
N PHE A 28 -13.66 -3.57 10.33
CA PHE A 28 -13.01 -2.55 11.16
C PHE A 28 -12.93 -3.02 12.62
N ILE A 29 -11.74 -2.90 13.22
CA ILE A 29 -11.48 -3.15 14.64
C ILE A 29 -11.51 -1.82 15.40
N SER A 30 -11.04 -0.76 14.76
CA SER A 30 -11.08 0.62 15.24
C SER A 30 -11.06 1.59 14.06
N ASP A 31 -11.22 2.89 14.31
CA ASP A 31 -11.28 3.94 13.29
C ASP A 31 -10.08 3.91 12.31
N ASN A 32 -8.93 3.39 12.76
CA ASN A 32 -7.69 3.37 11.97
C ASN A 32 -7.21 1.96 11.60
N ILE A 33 -7.91 0.89 12.03
CA ILE A 33 -7.46 -0.49 11.86
C ILE A 33 -8.61 -1.34 11.32
N SER A 34 -8.40 -1.94 10.16
CA SER A 34 -9.29 -2.89 9.52
C SER A 34 -8.57 -4.21 9.25
N LEU A 35 -9.27 -5.34 9.35
CA LEU A 35 -8.74 -6.67 9.01
C LEU A 35 -8.55 -6.87 7.50
N ILE A 36 -9.12 -6.01 6.67
CA ILE A 36 -8.96 -5.99 5.22
C ILE A 36 -8.79 -4.53 4.81
N TYR A 37 -7.59 -4.15 4.36
CA TYR A 37 -7.27 -2.79 3.96
C TYR A 37 -6.74 -2.72 2.53
N LEU A 38 -7.63 -2.65 1.55
CA LEU A 38 -7.30 -2.62 0.11
C LEU A 38 -6.27 -1.54 -0.29
N PRO A 39 -6.28 -0.33 0.30
CA PRO A 39 -5.27 0.68 -0.04
C PRO A 39 -3.83 0.24 0.22
N ALA A 40 -3.59 -0.77 1.07
CA ALA A 40 -2.26 -1.35 1.29
C ALA A 40 -1.64 -1.88 0.00
N PHE A 41 -2.45 -2.54 -0.85
CA PHE A 41 -2.03 -2.97 -2.18
C PHE A 41 -1.53 -1.80 -3.03
N LEU A 42 -2.28 -0.70 -3.08
CA LEU A 42 -1.92 0.45 -3.92
C LEU A 42 -0.64 1.14 -3.46
N ARG A 43 -0.35 1.20 -2.16
CA ARG A 43 0.90 1.76 -1.64
C ARG A 43 2.10 0.98 -2.18
N LEU A 44 2.03 -0.35 -2.11
CA LEU A 44 3.09 -1.22 -2.62
C LEU A 44 3.15 -1.20 -4.15
N PHE A 45 2.01 -1.21 -4.82
CA PHE A 45 1.89 -1.13 -6.27
C PHE A 45 2.49 0.17 -6.82
N ASN A 46 2.16 1.32 -6.21
CA ASN A 46 2.74 2.61 -6.57
C ASN A 46 4.27 2.59 -6.51
N LEU A 47 4.83 2.02 -5.43
CA LEU A 47 6.28 1.89 -5.26
C LEU A 47 6.92 1.04 -6.35
N LEU A 48 6.29 -0.11 -6.69
CA LEU A 48 6.83 -1.05 -7.66
C LEU A 48 6.72 -0.55 -9.10
N VAL A 49 5.62 0.11 -9.46
CA VAL A 49 5.35 0.54 -10.83
C VAL A 49 5.98 1.89 -11.16
N LEU A 50 5.91 2.84 -10.23
CA LEU A 50 6.45 4.20 -10.43
C LEU A 50 7.87 4.37 -9.90
N GLY A 51 8.38 3.39 -9.16
CA GLY A 51 9.64 3.51 -8.44
C GLY A 51 9.53 4.31 -7.14
N PRO A 52 10.60 4.34 -6.32
CA PRO A 52 10.55 4.88 -4.97
C PRO A 52 10.10 6.34 -4.88
N ALA A 53 10.64 7.20 -5.73
CA ALA A 53 10.33 8.64 -5.68
C ALA A 53 8.88 8.94 -6.12
N PHE A 54 8.51 8.52 -7.33
CA PHE A 54 7.19 8.84 -7.88
C PHE A 54 6.07 8.03 -7.20
N GLY A 55 6.35 6.79 -6.78
CA GLY A 55 5.40 5.98 -6.02
C GLY A 55 5.07 6.57 -4.67
N THR A 56 6.08 7.10 -3.96
CA THR A 56 5.88 7.82 -2.71
C THR A 56 5.08 9.10 -2.92
N ILE A 57 5.40 9.89 -3.96
CA ILE A 57 4.63 11.09 -4.32
C ILE A 57 3.17 10.75 -4.60
N ALA A 58 2.89 9.70 -5.39
CA ALA A 58 1.52 9.27 -5.67
C ALA A 58 0.76 8.87 -4.39
N THR A 59 1.42 8.18 -3.47
CA THR A 59 0.82 7.80 -2.18
C THR A 59 0.54 9.00 -1.29
N ILE A 60 1.47 9.96 -1.20
CA ILE A 60 1.27 11.21 -0.45
C ILE A 60 0.10 12.02 -1.04
N LEU A 61 0.10 12.22 -2.36
CA LEU A 61 -0.99 12.97 -3.02
C LEU A 61 -2.35 12.29 -2.80
N GLY A 62 -2.40 10.96 -2.89
CA GLY A 62 -3.62 10.20 -2.60
C GLY A 62 -4.08 10.35 -1.15
N GLY A 63 -3.15 10.33 -0.19
CA GLY A 63 -3.44 10.60 1.22
C GLY A 63 -3.95 12.02 1.47
N LEU A 64 -3.37 13.02 0.80
CA LEU A 64 -3.84 14.42 0.89
C LEU A 64 -5.25 14.59 0.31
N LEU A 65 -5.57 13.92 -0.80
CA LEU A 65 -6.92 13.93 -1.36
C LEU A 65 -7.94 13.28 -0.42
N LEU A 66 -7.51 12.32 0.39
CA LEU A 66 -8.35 11.62 1.36
C LEU A 66 -8.51 12.40 2.68
N MET A 67 -7.73 13.44 2.90
CA MET A 67 -7.64 14.14 4.19
C MET A 67 -8.98 14.64 4.75
N SER A 68 -9.92 15.02 3.86
CA SER A 68 -11.26 15.46 4.24
C SER A 68 -12.17 14.36 4.80
N GLN A 69 -11.78 13.10 4.68
CA GLN A 69 -12.54 11.96 5.20
C GLN A 69 -12.17 11.61 6.65
N PHE A 70 -11.09 12.18 7.18
CA PHE A 70 -10.64 11.93 8.55
C PHE A 70 -11.12 13.02 9.50
N ASN A 71 -11.53 12.60 10.69
CA ASN A 71 -11.91 13.50 11.78
C ASN A 71 -10.73 13.84 12.72
N ASP A 72 -9.55 13.32 12.42
CA ASP A 72 -8.33 13.56 13.20
C ASP A 72 -7.85 15.02 13.03
N PRO A 73 -7.15 15.58 14.02
CA PRO A 73 -6.44 16.84 13.88
C PRO A 73 -5.49 16.82 12.69
N LEU A 74 -5.35 17.96 11.99
CA LEU A 74 -4.53 18.09 10.78
C LEU A 74 -3.12 17.49 10.93
N GLY A 75 -2.46 17.76 12.06
CA GLY A 75 -1.11 17.24 12.33
C GLY A 75 -1.07 15.72 12.39
N VAL A 76 -2.06 15.09 13.03
CA VAL A 76 -2.19 13.62 13.11
C VAL A 76 -2.42 13.02 11.73
N THR A 77 -3.32 13.63 10.95
CA THR A 77 -3.61 13.19 9.57
C THR A 77 -2.36 13.27 8.69
N LEU A 78 -1.60 14.36 8.75
CA LEU A 78 -0.36 14.50 7.98
C LEU A 78 0.71 13.47 8.40
N LEU A 79 0.83 13.18 9.69
CA LEU A 79 1.72 12.12 10.19
C LEU A 79 1.28 10.73 9.71
N ASN A 80 -0.01 10.44 9.72
CA ASN A 80 -0.55 9.19 9.17
C ASN A 80 -0.24 9.04 7.67
N ILE A 81 -0.34 10.12 6.89
CA ILE A 81 0.06 10.13 5.47
C ILE A 81 1.56 9.88 5.33
N ALA A 82 2.39 10.53 6.16
CA ALA A 82 3.83 10.32 6.16
C ALA A 82 4.20 8.86 6.50
N CYS A 83 3.58 8.26 7.54
CA CYS A 83 3.77 6.86 7.89
C CYS A 83 3.37 5.93 6.74
N SER A 84 2.20 6.15 6.14
CA SER A 84 1.67 5.37 5.03
C SER A 84 2.56 5.40 3.79
N SER A 85 3.26 6.50 3.54
CA SER A 85 4.18 6.64 2.41
C SER A 85 5.59 6.16 2.72
N THR A 86 6.00 6.19 3.99
CA THR A 86 7.34 5.76 4.45
C THR A 86 7.42 4.25 4.64
N GLY A 87 6.33 3.58 5.07
CA GLY A 87 6.29 2.13 5.28
C GLY A 87 6.81 1.32 4.08
N PRO A 88 6.29 1.53 2.85
CA PRO A 88 6.80 0.86 1.65
C PRO A 88 8.26 1.16 1.33
N LEU A 89 8.75 2.38 1.61
CA LEU A 89 10.16 2.75 1.41
C LEU A 89 11.08 1.98 2.36
N ILE A 90 10.71 1.89 3.63
CA ILE A 90 11.47 1.11 4.63
C ILE A 90 11.51 -0.36 4.21
N ALA A 91 10.38 -0.92 3.80
CA ALA A 91 10.31 -2.29 3.30
C ALA A 91 11.26 -2.53 2.12
N LEU A 92 11.27 -1.63 1.14
CA LEU A 92 12.18 -1.70 -0.01
C LEU A 92 13.64 -1.60 0.41
N LEU A 93 13.97 -0.69 1.34
CA LEU A 93 15.31 -0.55 1.88
C LEU A 93 15.77 -1.83 2.61
N CYS A 94 14.93 -2.37 3.50
CA CYS A 94 15.21 -3.63 4.19
C CYS A 94 15.40 -4.78 3.21
N PHE A 95 14.54 -4.88 2.18
CA PHE A 95 14.69 -5.90 1.14
C PHE A 95 16.03 -5.79 0.43
N ARG A 96 16.43 -4.58 0.00
CA ARG A 96 17.70 -4.33 -0.68
C ARG A 96 18.92 -4.66 0.17
N ILE A 97 18.87 -4.30 1.45
CA ILE A 97 19.97 -4.59 2.40
C ILE A 97 20.07 -6.10 2.60
N TYR A 98 18.97 -6.79 2.83
CA TYR A 98 18.96 -8.22 3.11
C TYR A 98 19.29 -9.07 1.88
N MET A 99 18.69 -8.76 0.73
CA MET A 99 18.87 -9.51 -0.51
C MET A 99 20.05 -9.04 -1.36
N ASN A 100 20.65 -7.89 -1.03
CA ASN A 100 21.72 -7.22 -1.77
C ASN A 100 21.39 -7.01 -3.27
N ARG A 101 20.10 -6.82 -3.59
CA ARG A 101 19.59 -6.56 -4.95
C ARG A 101 18.22 -5.89 -4.93
N GLN A 102 17.76 -5.44 -6.08
CA GLN A 102 16.38 -4.95 -6.26
C GLN A 102 15.38 -6.11 -6.27
N PRO A 103 14.13 -5.90 -5.80
CA PRO A 103 13.07 -6.89 -5.96
C PRO A 103 12.69 -7.04 -7.45
N GLU A 104 12.48 -8.27 -7.89
CA GLU A 104 11.99 -8.58 -9.22
C GLU A 104 10.47 -8.72 -9.20
N ILE A 105 9.75 -7.89 -9.97
CA ILE A 105 8.28 -7.87 -10.02
C ILE A 105 7.72 -9.20 -10.54
N THR A 106 8.47 -9.93 -11.34
CA THR A 106 8.08 -11.25 -11.87
C THR A 106 8.34 -12.41 -10.90
N SER A 107 9.11 -12.17 -9.83
CA SER A 107 9.43 -13.18 -8.81
C SER A 107 8.39 -13.17 -7.70
N LEU A 108 7.57 -14.22 -7.62
CA LEU A 108 6.60 -14.38 -6.53
C LEU A 108 7.26 -14.33 -5.14
N ARG A 109 8.44 -14.93 -5.00
CA ARG A 109 9.20 -14.92 -3.75
C ARG A 109 9.56 -13.51 -3.31
N ASP A 110 9.99 -12.65 -4.24
CA ASP A 110 10.35 -11.28 -3.95
C ASP A 110 9.12 -10.44 -3.61
N LEU A 111 8.03 -10.64 -4.35
CA LEU A 111 6.77 -9.96 -4.06
C LEU A 111 6.22 -10.33 -2.68
N VAL A 112 6.22 -11.61 -2.33
CA VAL A 112 5.80 -12.07 -0.99
C VAL A 112 6.72 -11.49 0.09
N GLY A 113 8.03 -11.59 -0.08
CA GLY A 113 9.00 -11.04 0.88
C GLY A 113 8.85 -9.53 1.07
N LEU A 114 8.71 -8.79 -0.03
CA LEU A 114 8.51 -7.33 0.03
C LEU A 114 7.16 -6.97 0.67
N THR A 115 6.09 -7.72 0.38
CA THR A 115 4.77 -7.50 0.99
C THR A 115 4.81 -7.72 2.50
N LEU A 116 5.45 -8.79 2.98
CA LEU A 116 5.60 -9.05 4.41
C LEU A 116 6.41 -7.95 5.10
N LEU A 117 7.54 -7.55 4.51
CA LEU A 117 8.35 -6.45 5.03
C LEU A 117 7.55 -5.14 5.07
N TYR A 118 6.74 -4.88 4.04
CA TYR A 118 5.89 -3.69 3.99
C TYR A 118 4.83 -3.73 5.11
N CYS A 119 4.10 -4.83 5.27
CA CYS A 119 3.06 -4.93 6.30
C CYS A 119 3.65 -4.74 7.71
N VAL A 120 4.81 -5.33 8.00
CA VAL A 120 5.52 -5.12 9.26
C VAL A 120 5.97 -3.66 9.43
N SER A 121 6.65 -3.11 8.42
CA SER A 121 7.16 -1.73 8.49
C SER A 121 6.05 -0.71 8.67
N ASN A 122 4.94 -0.87 7.92
CA ASN A 122 3.80 0.04 7.99
C ASN A 122 3.13 -0.01 9.37
N SER A 123 2.86 -1.21 9.88
CA SER A 123 2.22 -1.40 11.19
C SER A 123 3.09 -0.83 12.33
N VAL A 124 4.39 -1.12 12.30
CA VAL A 124 5.31 -0.65 13.35
C VAL A 124 5.45 0.88 13.32
N ILE A 125 5.65 1.48 12.14
CA ILE A 125 5.87 2.93 12.05
C ILE A 125 4.63 3.71 12.47
N HIS A 126 3.42 3.26 12.11
CA HIS A 126 2.18 3.89 12.57
C HIS A 126 2.05 3.84 14.08
N HIS A 127 2.21 2.67 14.71
CA HIS A 127 2.05 2.53 16.15
C HIS A 127 3.11 3.28 16.94
N VAL A 128 4.38 3.25 16.51
CA VAL A 128 5.44 4.07 17.12
C VAL A 128 5.09 5.56 17.04
N THR A 129 4.63 6.02 15.87
CA THR A 129 4.25 7.41 15.69
C THR A 129 3.06 7.78 16.58
N TRP A 130 2.02 6.93 16.68
CA TRP A 130 0.84 7.18 17.52
C TRP A 130 1.19 7.28 19.01
N VAL A 131 2.10 6.46 19.49
CA VAL A 131 2.61 6.58 20.87
C VAL A 131 3.36 7.89 21.07
N LEU A 132 4.22 8.28 20.12
CA LEU A 132 5.01 9.51 20.22
C LEU A 132 4.18 10.79 20.18
N ILE A 133 3.00 10.77 19.53
CA ILE A 133 2.08 11.92 19.46
C ILE A 133 0.90 11.80 20.47
N GLU A 134 1.02 10.87 21.41
CA GLU A 134 0.00 10.66 22.47
C GLU A 134 -1.40 10.30 21.93
N LYS A 135 -1.50 9.82 20.68
CA LYS A 135 -2.75 9.29 20.12
C LYS A 135 -3.11 7.93 20.73
N SER A 136 -2.12 7.20 21.21
CA SER A 136 -2.24 5.92 21.91
C SER A 136 -1.42 5.97 23.19
N GLU A 137 -1.99 5.52 24.31
CA GLU A 137 -1.32 5.53 25.62
C GLU A 137 -0.15 4.53 25.71
N ALA A 138 -0.21 3.45 24.92
CA ALA A 138 0.80 2.41 24.94
C ALA A 138 1.02 1.77 23.55
N PHE A 139 2.21 1.21 23.36
CA PHE A 139 2.51 0.37 22.23
C PHE A 139 1.96 -1.04 22.46
N GLU A 140 0.84 -1.37 21.81
CA GLU A 140 0.19 -2.66 21.94
C GLU A 140 0.51 -3.58 20.76
N LEU A 141 1.21 -4.68 21.02
CA LEU A 141 1.55 -5.69 19.99
C LEU A 141 0.31 -6.27 19.30
N THR A 142 -0.79 -6.41 20.03
CA THR A 142 -2.06 -6.92 19.49
C THR A 142 -2.59 -6.01 18.39
N THR A 143 -2.56 -4.70 18.61
CA THR A 143 -3.04 -3.69 17.66
C THR A 143 -2.12 -3.59 16.44
N VAL A 144 -0.79 -3.68 16.65
CA VAL A 144 0.19 -3.80 15.57
C VAL A 144 -0.08 -5.04 14.70
N PHE A 145 -0.39 -6.17 15.34
CA PHE A 145 -0.70 -7.42 14.65
C PHE A 145 -1.98 -7.33 13.81
N TRP A 146 -3.04 -6.71 14.32
CA TRP A 146 -4.27 -6.49 13.56
C TRP A 146 -4.04 -5.62 12.33
N MET A 147 -3.27 -4.53 12.47
CA MET A 147 -2.93 -3.67 11.34
C MET A 147 -2.07 -4.42 10.31
N PHE A 148 -1.09 -5.21 10.76
CA PHE A 148 -0.31 -6.10 9.88
C PHE A 148 -1.21 -7.05 9.09
N LEU A 149 -2.15 -7.72 9.75
CA LEU A 149 -3.09 -8.64 9.07
C LEU A 149 -3.98 -7.90 8.07
N GLY A 150 -4.46 -6.71 8.41
CA GLY A 150 -5.27 -5.89 7.52
C GLY A 150 -4.55 -5.48 6.25
N ASP A 151 -3.32 -5.02 6.38
CA ASP A 151 -2.46 -4.67 5.25
C ASP A 151 -2.13 -5.90 4.40
N LEU A 152 -1.83 -7.05 5.03
CA LEU A 152 -1.53 -8.29 4.33
C LEU A 152 -2.75 -8.80 3.53
N ASN A 153 -3.92 -8.87 4.15
CA ASN A 153 -5.15 -9.29 3.49
C ASN A 153 -5.51 -8.33 2.35
N GLY A 154 -5.39 -7.02 2.58
CA GLY A 154 -5.65 -6.01 1.56
C GLY A 154 -4.68 -6.09 0.38
N ALA A 155 -3.39 -6.31 0.65
CA ALA A 155 -2.37 -6.46 -0.39
C ALA A 155 -2.60 -7.73 -1.23
N LEU A 156 -2.90 -8.86 -0.60
CA LEU A 156 -3.20 -10.12 -1.28
C LEU A 156 -4.48 -10.03 -2.11
N LEU A 157 -5.56 -9.49 -1.53
CA LEU A 157 -6.83 -9.32 -2.24
C LEU A 157 -6.69 -8.35 -3.42
N GLY A 158 -5.99 -7.23 -3.24
CA GLY A 158 -5.74 -6.27 -4.31
C GLY A 158 -4.92 -6.87 -5.44
N ALA A 159 -3.88 -7.66 -5.14
CA ALA A 159 -3.09 -8.37 -6.13
C ALA A 159 -3.93 -9.41 -6.90
N TYR A 160 -4.79 -10.15 -6.20
CA TYR A 160 -5.70 -11.11 -6.81
C TYR A 160 -6.70 -10.42 -7.76
N LEU A 161 -7.33 -9.32 -7.31
CA LEU A 161 -8.26 -8.55 -8.12
C LEU A 161 -7.57 -7.98 -9.37
N MET A 162 -6.38 -7.41 -9.22
CA MET A 162 -5.60 -6.93 -10.35
C MET A 162 -5.31 -8.04 -11.36
N LYS A 163 -4.87 -9.22 -10.88
CA LYS A 163 -4.64 -10.37 -11.76
C LYS A 163 -5.91 -10.78 -12.49
N ALA A 164 -7.05 -10.88 -11.78
CA ALA A 164 -8.33 -11.24 -12.40
C ALA A 164 -8.76 -10.24 -13.48
N ILE A 165 -8.54 -8.93 -13.26
CA ILE A 165 -8.81 -7.88 -14.25
C ILE A 165 -7.91 -8.05 -15.47
N LEU A 166 -6.61 -8.26 -15.27
CA LEU A 166 -5.66 -8.45 -16.38
C LEU A 166 -6.01 -9.70 -17.21
N ASP A 167 -6.27 -10.83 -16.56
CA ASP A 167 -6.68 -12.08 -17.23
C ASP A 167 -7.99 -11.88 -18.03
N TYR A 168 -8.94 -11.09 -17.51
CA TYR A 168 -10.18 -10.76 -18.23
C TYR A 168 -9.92 -9.89 -19.45
N LEU A 169 -9.06 -8.87 -19.34
CA LEU A 169 -8.73 -7.96 -20.43
C LEU A 169 -7.95 -8.68 -21.54
N GLU A 170 -7.02 -9.56 -21.20
CA GLU A 170 -6.30 -10.42 -22.17
C GLU A 170 -7.27 -11.32 -22.93
N LYS A 171 -8.25 -11.93 -22.27
CA LYS A 171 -9.32 -12.71 -22.95
C LYS A 171 -10.15 -11.88 -23.91
N LYS A 172 -10.25 -10.56 -23.68
CA LYS A 172 -10.91 -9.60 -24.59
C LYS A 172 -10.01 -9.11 -25.74
N GLY A 173 -8.78 -9.61 -25.84
CA GLY A 173 -7.83 -9.24 -26.88
C GLY A 173 -7.01 -7.97 -26.60
N ILE A 174 -7.08 -7.44 -25.37
CA ILE A 174 -6.27 -6.29 -24.93
C ILE A 174 -4.96 -6.85 -24.37
N ASN A 175 -3.92 -6.92 -25.20
CA ASN A 175 -2.60 -7.40 -24.78
C ASN A 175 -1.81 -6.30 -24.11
N PHE A 176 -1.46 -6.50 -22.84
CA PHE A 176 -0.55 -5.65 -22.05
C PHE A 176 0.92 -6.12 -22.14
N SER A 177 1.16 -7.33 -22.64
CA SER A 177 2.51 -7.81 -22.91
C SER A 177 3.08 -6.99 -24.07
N GLY A 178 4.09 -6.17 -23.79
CA GLY A 178 4.90 -5.53 -24.81
C GLY A 178 5.48 -6.58 -25.78
N PRO A 179 5.98 -6.17 -26.97
CA PRO A 179 6.49 -7.10 -27.96
C PRO A 179 7.48 -8.05 -27.28
N SER A 180 7.18 -9.36 -27.36
CA SER A 180 8.00 -10.43 -26.80
C SER A 180 9.42 -10.25 -27.30
N GLN A 181 10.37 -10.01 -26.38
CA GLN A 181 11.77 -9.98 -26.76
C GLN A 181 12.13 -11.31 -27.40
N PRO A 182 12.80 -11.32 -28.55
CA PRO A 182 13.23 -12.56 -29.18
C PRO A 182 14.11 -13.32 -28.20
N LYS A 183 13.73 -14.58 -27.95
CA LYS A 183 14.52 -15.50 -27.11
C LYS A 183 15.95 -15.55 -27.67
N ARG A 184 16.93 -15.04 -26.94
CA ARG A 184 18.34 -15.24 -27.22
C ARG A 184 18.78 -16.61 -26.75
#